data_f04c0d7c4d2936305b47e9b71d8f4403
#
_entry.id   f04c0d7c4d2936305b47e9b71d8f4403
#
_cell.length_a   1.000
_cell.length_b   1.000
_cell.length_c   1.000
_cell.angle_alpha   90.00
_cell.angle_beta   90.00
_cell.angle_gamma   90.00
#
_symmetry.space_group_name_H-M   'P 1'
#
loop_
_entity.id
_entity.type
_entity.pdbx_description
1 polymer ?
#
loop_
_entity_poly.entity_id
_entity_poly.type
_entity_poly.pdbx_seq_one_letter_code
_entity_poly.pdbx_strand_id
1 'polypeptide(L)'
;MMTNALNAPEGLDTSKPSPSRIYDYMLGGHSYFEADEVAAKRIIRAVPEIKDTAWANRGYHQRTATWIAHQGVRQFVDIGSGLPTVGNTHEVVKRVHHAARVVYVDNDPMVERYSRALLDSTGTVSVICADLRDPDAILGSPAVREHIDPGEPAGVLMTAVLMFVSDASDPVGCVSRYMHAMAPGSYLSLTHLTDDAKPPATVEAFRAVFDKATERMHFRSKAQVARFFDGLEIVPPYEGGRPEVTYAGVWGAEDVVLADSEGSRWLYAGVAKLR
;
A
#
# COMPACT_ATOMS: atom_id res chain seq x y z
N MET A 1 -20.83 -21.17 -0.71
CA MET A 1 -20.37 -19.84 -0.26
C MET A 1 -20.99 -18.83 -1.21
N MET A 2 -21.85 -17.94 -0.71
CA MET A 2 -22.53 -16.96 -1.58
C MET A 2 -21.53 -15.86 -1.94
N THR A 3 -21.14 -15.79 -3.20
CA THR A 3 -20.36 -14.69 -3.75
C THR A 3 -21.14 -13.38 -3.57
N ASN A 4 -20.47 -12.34 -3.09
CA ASN A 4 -21.02 -11.01 -2.77
C ASN A 4 -21.57 -10.21 -3.98
N ALA A 5 -22.04 -10.87 -5.05
CA ALA A 5 -22.60 -10.22 -6.23
C ALA A 5 -23.78 -9.28 -5.93
N LEU A 6 -24.43 -9.45 -4.77
CA LEU A 6 -25.57 -8.62 -4.33
C LEU A 6 -25.15 -7.25 -3.75
N ASN A 7 -23.85 -6.99 -3.53
CA ASN A 7 -23.34 -5.76 -2.90
C ASN A 7 -22.37 -4.95 -3.77
N ALA A 8 -22.26 -5.25 -5.06
CA ALA A 8 -21.42 -4.47 -5.96
C ALA A 8 -21.94 -3.02 -6.07
N PRO A 9 -21.07 -2.00 -6.05
CA PRO A 9 -21.45 -0.65 -6.42
C PRO A 9 -22.07 -0.61 -7.82
N GLU A 10 -23.00 0.30 -8.04
CA GLU A 10 -23.60 0.50 -9.37
C GLU A 10 -22.51 0.86 -10.39
N GLY A 11 -22.51 0.19 -11.54
CA GLY A 11 -21.51 0.40 -12.59
C GLY A 11 -20.17 -0.33 -12.41
N LEU A 12 -19.95 -1.07 -11.31
CA LEU A 12 -18.73 -1.84 -11.12
C LEU A 12 -18.72 -3.08 -12.02
N ASP A 13 -17.69 -3.21 -12.87
CA ASP A 13 -17.45 -4.42 -13.66
C ASP A 13 -16.83 -5.53 -12.79
N THR A 14 -17.68 -6.43 -12.31
CA THR A 14 -17.24 -7.56 -11.47
C THR A 14 -16.64 -8.72 -12.28
N SER A 15 -16.66 -8.65 -13.61
CA SER A 15 -16.06 -9.65 -14.49
C SER A 15 -14.54 -9.49 -14.62
N LYS A 16 -14.01 -8.31 -14.26
CA LYS A 16 -12.57 -8.02 -14.26
C LYS A 16 -12.02 -8.12 -12.85
N PRO A 17 -10.91 -8.87 -12.64
CA PRO A 17 -10.27 -8.91 -11.36
C PRO A 17 -9.64 -7.56 -11.00
N SER A 18 -9.71 -7.18 -9.72
CA SER A 18 -9.11 -5.96 -9.17
C SER A 18 -7.97 -6.31 -8.21
N PRO A 19 -6.86 -5.55 -8.25
CA PRO A 19 -5.75 -5.73 -7.29
C PRO A 19 -6.19 -5.72 -5.84
N SER A 20 -7.03 -4.77 -5.43
CA SER A 20 -7.50 -4.64 -4.05
C SER A 20 -8.33 -5.84 -3.59
N ARG A 21 -9.18 -6.40 -4.48
CA ARG A 21 -10.00 -7.57 -4.18
C ARG A 21 -9.20 -8.87 -4.19
N ILE A 22 -8.21 -8.99 -5.11
CA ILE A 22 -7.25 -10.10 -5.09
C ILE A 22 -6.44 -10.10 -3.78
N TYR A 23 -6.00 -8.92 -3.34
CA TYR A 23 -5.25 -8.77 -2.09
C TYR A 23 -6.10 -9.14 -0.87
N ASP A 24 -7.37 -8.73 -0.83
CA ASP A 24 -8.33 -9.14 0.21
C ASP A 24 -8.44 -10.68 0.30
N TYR A 25 -8.58 -11.36 -0.87
CA TYR A 25 -8.58 -12.81 -0.92
C TYR A 25 -7.29 -13.43 -0.36
N MET A 26 -6.12 -12.85 -0.68
CA MET A 26 -4.82 -13.35 -0.18
C MET A 26 -4.71 -13.25 1.34
N LEU A 27 -5.31 -12.25 1.95
CA LEU A 27 -5.37 -12.05 3.40
C LEU A 27 -6.48 -12.86 4.10
N GLY A 28 -7.29 -13.63 3.34
CA GLY A 28 -8.39 -14.42 3.89
C GLY A 28 -9.68 -13.62 4.11
N GLY A 29 -9.80 -12.44 3.51
CA GLY A 29 -11.01 -11.63 3.48
C GLY A 29 -12.12 -12.24 2.61
N HIS A 30 -13.24 -11.55 2.52
CA HIS A 30 -14.46 -12.03 1.83
C HIS A 30 -15.06 -11.01 0.87
N SER A 31 -14.35 -9.90 0.61
CA SER A 31 -14.83 -8.78 -0.22
C SER A 31 -14.31 -8.88 -1.66
N TYR A 32 -14.54 -10.02 -2.31
CA TYR A 32 -14.11 -10.31 -3.68
C TYR A 32 -15.21 -10.99 -4.49
N PHE A 33 -15.08 -10.99 -5.82
CA PHE A 33 -15.95 -11.67 -6.77
C PHE A 33 -15.26 -12.90 -7.36
N GLU A 34 -15.99 -13.70 -8.16
CA GLU A 34 -15.47 -14.92 -8.78
C GLU A 34 -14.22 -14.64 -9.65
N ALA A 35 -14.21 -13.54 -10.41
CA ALA A 35 -13.06 -13.17 -11.25
C ALA A 35 -11.79 -12.95 -10.41
N ASP A 36 -11.93 -12.33 -9.23
CA ASP A 36 -10.82 -12.07 -8.30
C ASP A 36 -10.29 -13.38 -7.68
N GLU A 37 -11.21 -14.26 -7.27
CA GLU A 37 -10.86 -15.59 -6.73
C GLU A 37 -10.13 -16.46 -7.77
N VAL A 38 -10.60 -16.48 -9.01
CA VAL A 38 -9.96 -17.21 -10.12
C VAL A 38 -8.56 -16.64 -10.37
N ALA A 39 -8.41 -15.32 -10.39
CA ALA A 39 -7.12 -14.65 -10.54
C ALA A 39 -6.18 -14.98 -9.37
N ALA A 40 -6.65 -14.86 -8.13
CA ALA A 40 -5.90 -15.19 -6.92
C ALA A 40 -5.39 -16.64 -6.92
N LYS A 41 -6.25 -17.60 -7.26
CA LYS A 41 -5.88 -19.01 -7.36
C LYS A 41 -4.82 -19.28 -8.44
N ARG A 42 -4.83 -18.53 -9.55
CA ARG A 42 -3.77 -18.60 -10.57
C ARG A 42 -2.44 -18.11 -10.05
N ILE A 43 -2.44 -16.97 -9.32
CA ILE A 43 -1.24 -16.43 -8.70
C ILE A 43 -0.67 -17.41 -7.68
N ILE A 44 -1.49 -17.99 -6.79
CA ILE A 44 -1.07 -18.96 -5.78
C ILE A 44 -0.43 -20.21 -6.41
N ARG A 45 -0.91 -20.65 -7.59
CA ARG A 45 -0.28 -21.77 -8.31
C ARG A 45 1.09 -21.40 -8.88
N ALA A 46 1.26 -20.17 -9.35
CA ALA A 46 2.53 -19.70 -9.90
C ALA A 46 3.54 -19.33 -8.79
N VAL A 47 3.06 -18.80 -7.69
CA VAL A 47 3.83 -18.30 -6.54
C VAL A 47 3.19 -18.83 -5.26
N PRO A 48 3.54 -20.05 -4.80
CA PRO A 48 2.91 -20.67 -3.62
C PRO A 48 3.01 -19.81 -2.34
N GLU A 49 4.11 -19.06 -2.21
CA GLU A 49 4.39 -18.17 -1.07
C GLU A 49 3.69 -16.79 -1.13
N ILE A 50 2.86 -16.52 -2.15
CA ILE A 50 2.28 -15.18 -2.34
C ILE A 50 1.37 -14.73 -1.20
N LYS A 51 0.75 -15.65 -0.48
CA LYS A 51 -0.02 -15.32 0.72
C LYS A 51 0.88 -14.81 1.83
N ASP A 52 2.05 -15.41 2.00
CA ASP A 52 3.05 -14.95 2.97
C ASP A 52 3.59 -13.58 2.57
N THR A 53 3.73 -13.32 1.25
CA THR A 53 4.04 -11.98 0.71
C THR A 53 2.99 -10.95 1.11
N ALA A 54 1.70 -11.28 0.95
CA ALA A 54 0.61 -10.38 1.33
C ALA A 54 0.61 -10.08 2.85
N TRP A 55 0.84 -11.10 3.69
CA TRP A 55 0.95 -10.93 5.13
C TRP A 55 2.23 -10.18 5.55
N ALA A 56 3.36 -10.41 4.88
CA ALA A 56 4.59 -9.65 5.11
C ALA A 56 4.38 -8.15 4.79
N ASN A 57 3.68 -7.84 3.68
CA ASN A 57 3.29 -6.48 3.33
C ASN A 57 2.36 -5.87 4.37
N ARG A 58 1.34 -6.61 4.81
CA ARG A 58 0.39 -6.13 5.82
C ARG A 58 1.08 -5.84 7.16
N GLY A 59 1.96 -6.75 7.60
CA GLY A 59 2.78 -6.55 8.80
C GLY A 59 3.72 -5.36 8.67
N TYR A 60 4.35 -5.17 7.52
CA TYR A 60 5.16 -3.99 7.23
C TYR A 60 4.33 -2.71 7.36
N HIS A 61 3.18 -2.64 6.72
CA HIS A 61 2.29 -1.49 6.77
C HIS A 61 1.94 -1.09 8.21
N GLN A 62 1.54 -2.07 9.02
CA GLN A 62 1.18 -1.84 10.42
C GLN A 62 2.38 -1.39 11.26
N ARG A 63 3.55 -2.03 11.10
CA ARG A 63 4.77 -1.65 11.83
C ARG A 63 5.21 -0.24 11.47
N THR A 64 5.24 0.11 10.17
CA THR A 64 5.71 1.42 9.73
C THR A 64 4.73 2.54 10.10
N ALA A 65 3.42 2.35 9.95
CA ALA A 65 2.43 3.33 10.37
C ALA A 65 2.51 3.58 11.88
N THR A 66 2.64 2.52 12.69
CA THR A 66 2.82 2.63 14.14
C THR A 66 4.13 3.33 14.48
N TRP A 67 5.24 2.95 13.82
CA TRP A 67 6.54 3.56 14.05
C TRP A 67 6.54 5.06 13.71
N ILE A 68 5.95 5.44 12.57
CA ILE A 68 5.82 6.85 12.14
C ILE A 68 4.98 7.62 13.18
N ALA A 69 3.90 7.04 13.70
CA ALA A 69 3.11 7.68 14.75
C ALA A 69 3.95 7.89 16.01
N HIS A 70 4.81 6.94 16.41
CA HIS A 70 5.74 7.12 17.53
C HIS A 70 6.80 8.19 17.29
N GLN A 71 7.06 8.61 16.04
CA GLN A 71 7.89 9.79 15.75
C GLN A 71 7.14 11.12 15.97
N GLY A 72 5.91 11.08 16.46
CA GLY A 72 5.07 12.26 16.74
C GLY A 72 4.15 12.67 15.59
N VAL A 73 4.13 11.93 14.48
CA VAL A 73 3.24 12.19 13.34
C VAL A 73 1.80 11.82 13.71
N ARG A 74 0.86 12.74 13.42
CA ARG A 74 -0.56 12.61 13.80
C ARG A 74 -1.52 12.66 12.62
N GLN A 75 -1.01 12.74 11.40
CA GLN A 75 -1.81 12.80 10.19
C GLN A 75 -1.18 11.93 9.10
N PHE A 76 -2.05 11.21 8.38
CA PHE A 76 -1.62 10.18 7.43
C PHE A 76 -2.44 10.25 6.15
N VAL A 77 -1.77 10.05 5.01
CA VAL A 77 -2.40 9.81 3.72
C VAL A 77 -2.00 8.41 3.28
N ASP A 78 -2.98 7.52 3.20
CA ASP A 78 -2.81 6.12 2.81
C ASP A 78 -3.26 5.94 1.36
N ILE A 79 -2.29 5.87 0.45
CA ILE A 79 -2.50 5.89 -1.00
C ILE A 79 -2.44 4.47 -1.56
N GLY A 80 -3.51 4.06 -2.24
CA GLY A 80 -3.74 2.67 -2.62
C GLY A 80 -4.09 1.84 -1.39
N SER A 81 -4.99 2.35 -0.57
CA SER A 81 -5.31 1.78 0.74
C SER A 81 -5.87 0.36 0.67
N GLY A 82 -6.45 -0.01 -0.46
CA GLY A 82 -7.15 -1.29 -0.63
C GLY A 82 -8.40 -1.40 0.21
N LEU A 83 -9.03 -2.58 0.14
CA LEU A 83 -10.20 -2.89 0.97
C LEU A 83 -9.83 -2.93 2.45
N PRO A 84 -10.75 -2.45 3.32
CA PRO A 84 -10.51 -2.49 4.77
C PRO A 84 -10.37 -3.93 5.26
N THR A 85 -9.32 -4.17 6.02
CA THR A 85 -8.98 -5.46 6.60
C THR A 85 -8.62 -5.30 8.09
N VAL A 86 -8.04 -6.30 8.73
CA VAL A 86 -7.60 -6.19 10.14
C VAL A 86 -6.37 -5.29 10.24
N GLY A 87 -6.38 -4.34 11.18
CA GLY A 87 -5.27 -3.41 11.44
C GLY A 87 -5.11 -2.37 10.36
N ASN A 88 -6.20 -1.70 9.99
CA ASN A 88 -6.19 -0.55 9.10
C ASN A 88 -5.34 0.60 9.67
N THR A 89 -4.88 1.50 8.82
CA THR A 89 -4.01 2.62 9.23
C THR A 89 -4.58 3.37 10.43
N HIS A 90 -5.85 3.78 10.39
CA HIS A 90 -6.47 4.51 11.51
C HIS A 90 -6.52 3.67 12.80
N GLU A 91 -6.71 2.36 12.72
CA GLU A 91 -6.75 1.50 13.91
C GLU A 91 -5.39 1.44 14.60
N VAL A 92 -4.30 1.32 13.83
CA VAL A 92 -2.96 1.20 14.40
C VAL A 92 -2.39 2.53 14.88
N VAL A 93 -2.59 3.64 14.13
CA VAL A 93 -2.07 4.95 14.54
C VAL A 93 -2.83 5.56 15.70
N LYS A 94 -4.14 5.28 15.83
CA LYS A 94 -4.96 5.74 16.96
C LYS A 94 -4.60 5.06 18.28
N ARG A 95 -3.94 3.91 18.27
CA ARG A 95 -3.37 3.32 19.49
C ARG A 95 -2.24 4.16 20.07
N VAL A 96 -1.53 4.91 19.22
CA VAL A 96 -0.45 5.84 19.62
C VAL A 96 -1.01 7.24 19.88
N HIS A 97 -1.85 7.74 18.97
CA HIS A 97 -2.47 9.07 19.05
C HIS A 97 -3.97 8.95 18.76
N HIS A 98 -4.82 9.03 19.78
CA HIS A 98 -6.28 8.86 19.64
C HIS A 98 -6.93 9.81 18.62
N ALA A 99 -6.39 11.01 18.48
CA ALA A 99 -6.86 12.03 17.55
C ALA A 99 -6.12 12.02 16.21
N ALA A 100 -5.39 10.95 15.89
CA ALA A 100 -4.72 10.82 14.58
C ALA A 100 -5.73 10.87 13.44
N ARG A 101 -5.40 11.63 12.41
CA ARG A 101 -6.23 11.85 11.21
C ARG A 101 -5.70 10.99 10.08
N VAL A 102 -6.59 10.35 9.32
CA VAL A 102 -6.21 9.47 8.20
C VAL A 102 -7.09 9.75 7.00
N VAL A 103 -6.48 9.99 5.86
CA VAL A 103 -7.16 10.04 4.56
C VAL A 103 -6.77 8.80 3.76
N TYR A 104 -7.77 7.97 3.43
CA TYR A 104 -7.62 6.84 2.54
C TYR A 104 -7.87 7.24 1.10
N VAL A 105 -7.03 6.80 0.19
CA VAL A 105 -7.14 7.06 -1.25
C VAL A 105 -7.03 5.74 -2.00
N ASP A 106 -8.00 5.44 -2.84
CA ASP A 106 -7.96 4.29 -3.74
C ASP A 106 -8.79 4.58 -5.00
N ASN A 107 -8.47 3.94 -6.12
CA ASN A 107 -9.23 4.13 -7.36
C ASN A 107 -10.34 3.07 -7.56
N ASP A 108 -10.44 2.05 -6.70
CA ASP A 108 -11.51 1.07 -6.75
C ASP A 108 -12.75 1.59 -5.99
N PRO A 109 -13.91 1.78 -6.68
CA PRO A 109 -15.14 2.24 -6.02
C PRO A 109 -15.61 1.33 -4.88
N MET A 110 -15.25 0.04 -4.88
CA MET A 110 -15.53 -0.84 -3.75
C MET A 110 -14.78 -0.41 -2.49
N VAL A 111 -13.51 0.02 -2.64
CA VAL A 111 -12.73 0.49 -1.50
C VAL A 111 -13.41 1.68 -0.85
N GLU A 112 -13.84 2.68 -1.66
CA GLU A 112 -14.58 3.83 -1.14
C GLU A 112 -15.84 3.41 -0.39
N ARG A 113 -16.68 2.55 -1.00
CA ARG A 113 -17.93 2.10 -0.41
C ARG A 113 -17.75 1.36 0.92
N TYR A 114 -16.81 0.40 0.97
CA TYR A 114 -16.55 -0.39 2.18
C TYR A 114 -15.87 0.43 3.26
N SER A 115 -14.93 1.29 2.88
CA SER A 115 -14.25 2.18 3.82
C SER A 115 -15.20 3.20 4.44
N ARG A 116 -16.15 3.77 3.66
CA ARG A 116 -17.19 4.66 4.21
C ARG A 116 -18.05 3.99 5.29
N ALA A 117 -18.31 2.69 5.18
CA ALA A 117 -19.05 1.94 6.19
C ALA A 117 -18.25 1.74 7.49
N LEU A 118 -16.92 1.87 7.43
CA LEU A 118 -16.02 1.77 8.59
C LEU A 118 -15.60 3.15 9.13
N LEU A 119 -15.95 4.25 8.43
CA LEU A 119 -15.69 5.59 8.95
C LEU A 119 -16.37 5.73 10.29
N ASP A 120 -15.57 5.98 11.29
CA ASP A 120 -16.04 6.17 12.63
C ASP A 120 -16.78 7.52 12.79
N SER A 121 -17.55 7.62 13.87
CA SER A 121 -18.25 8.83 14.25
C SER A 121 -17.31 9.95 14.73
N THR A 122 -15.99 9.74 14.76
CA THR A 122 -15.03 10.71 15.32
C THR A 122 -14.64 11.82 14.34
N GLY A 123 -14.98 11.67 13.05
CA GLY A 123 -14.64 12.66 12.02
C GLY A 123 -13.14 12.80 11.74
N THR A 124 -12.33 11.82 12.16
CA THR A 124 -10.86 11.85 11.97
C THR A 124 -10.38 11.00 10.80
N VAL A 125 -11.31 10.36 10.09
CA VAL A 125 -11.01 9.47 8.96
C VAL A 125 -11.84 9.89 7.75
N SER A 126 -11.21 10.02 6.61
CA SER A 126 -11.85 10.30 5.32
C SER A 126 -11.42 9.30 4.26
N VAL A 127 -12.25 9.15 3.20
CA VAL A 127 -11.97 8.29 2.06
C VAL A 127 -12.22 9.04 0.76
N ILE A 128 -11.30 8.88 -0.19
CA ILE A 128 -11.38 9.49 -1.52
C ILE A 128 -11.26 8.38 -2.57
N CYS A 129 -12.20 8.31 -3.51
CA CYS A 129 -12.04 7.53 -4.72
C CYS A 129 -11.27 8.40 -5.75
N ALA A 130 -9.97 8.13 -5.92
CA ALA A 130 -9.11 8.90 -6.81
C ALA A 130 -7.91 8.09 -7.29
N ASP A 131 -7.34 8.50 -8.43
CA ASP A 131 -6.16 7.89 -9.01
C ASP A 131 -4.89 8.53 -8.45
N LEU A 132 -4.00 7.71 -7.88
CA LEU A 132 -2.72 8.17 -7.33
C LEU A 132 -1.83 8.88 -8.35
N ARG A 133 -2.06 8.66 -9.65
CA ARG A 133 -1.33 9.32 -10.76
C ARG A 133 -1.68 10.80 -10.90
N ASP A 134 -2.72 11.27 -10.20
CA ASP A 134 -3.08 12.69 -10.12
C ASP A 134 -2.91 13.24 -8.69
N PRO A 135 -1.65 13.47 -8.24
CA PRO A 135 -1.37 14.01 -6.90
C PRO A 135 -2.07 15.35 -6.62
N ASP A 136 -2.21 16.21 -7.64
CA ASP A 136 -2.78 17.55 -7.46
C ASP A 136 -4.27 17.47 -7.15
N ALA A 137 -5.01 16.59 -7.82
CA ALA A 137 -6.42 16.35 -7.53
C ALA A 137 -6.61 15.80 -6.11
N ILE A 138 -5.75 14.86 -5.69
CA ILE A 138 -5.83 14.26 -4.35
C ILE A 138 -5.49 15.29 -3.27
N LEU A 139 -4.33 15.95 -3.37
CA LEU A 139 -3.85 16.94 -2.41
C LEU A 139 -4.76 18.17 -2.35
N GLY A 140 -5.38 18.54 -3.48
CA GLY A 140 -6.35 19.61 -3.58
C GLY A 140 -7.76 19.26 -3.13
N SER A 141 -8.04 17.99 -2.80
CA SER A 141 -9.38 17.54 -2.42
C SER A 141 -9.85 18.15 -1.08
N PRO A 142 -11.17 18.33 -0.88
CA PRO A 142 -11.70 18.79 0.40
C PRO A 142 -11.28 17.88 1.57
N ALA A 143 -11.29 16.56 1.37
CA ALA A 143 -10.94 15.60 2.41
C ALA A 143 -9.48 15.73 2.89
N VAL A 144 -8.51 15.92 1.97
CA VAL A 144 -7.11 16.17 2.37
C VAL A 144 -6.98 17.51 3.06
N ARG A 145 -7.60 18.58 2.54
CA ARG A 145 -7.52 19.91 3.16
C ARG A 145 -8.13 19.99 4.56
N GLU A 146 -9.13 19.15 4.84
CA GLU A 146 -9.76 19.08 6.16
C GLU A 146 -8.92 18.29 7.17
N HIS A 147 -8.24 17.22 6.71
CA HIS A 147 -7.56 16.27 7.60
C HIS A 147 -6.05 16.48 7.68
N ILE A 148 -5.43 17.08 6.66
CA ILE A 148 -3.98 17.24 6.57
C ILE A 148 -3.63 18.73 6.64
N ASP A 149 -2.97 19.10 7.72
CA ASP A 149 -2.38 20.43 7.89
C ASP A 149 -1.02 20.46 7.15
N PRO A 150 -0.85 21.32 6.13
CA PRO A 150 0.40 21.41 5.39
C PRO A 150 1.57 21.94 6.20
N GLY A 151 1.33 22.51 7.39
CA GLY A 151 2.36 22.99 8.32
C GLY A 151 2.85 21.93 9.31
N GLU A 152 2.21 20.76 9.37
CA GLU A 152 2.57 19.67 10.29
C GLU A 152 3.12 18.45 9.51
N PRO A 153 4.08 17.69 10.09
CA PRO A 153 4.54 16.45 9.47
C PRO A 153 3.43 15.43 9.25
N ALA A 154 3.47 14.76 8.10
CA ALA A 154 2.53 13.72 7.72
C ALA A 154 3.22 12.39 7.38
N GLY A 155 2.52 11.28 7.56
CA GLY A 155 2.91 9.97 7.05
C GLY A 155 2.22 9.71 5.69
N VAL A 156 3.00 9.58 4.62
CA VAL A 156 2.52 9.16 3.31
C VAL A 156 2.81 7.67 3.15
N LEU A 157 1.75 6.87 3.03
CA LEU A 157 1.85 5.42 2.93
C LEU A 157 1.48 4.98 1.51
N MET A 158 2.38 4.24 0.85
CA MET A 158 2.21 3.70 -0.51
C MET A 158 2.60 2.22 -0.54
N THR A 159 1.88 1.42 0.23
CA THR A 159 2.21 -0.02 0.37
C THR A 159 1.53 -0.85 -0.71
N ALA A 160 2.34 -1.54 -1.52
CA ALA A 160 1.89 -2.43 -2.61
C ALA A 160 0.96 -1.74 -3.65
N VAL A 161 1.21 -0.48 -3.98
CA VAL A 161 0.40 0.27 -4.96
C VAL A 161 1.21 0.75 -6.17
N LEU A 162 2.46 1.21 -6.00
CA LEU A 162 3.25 1.77 -7.11
C LEU A 162 3.61 0.76 -8.19
N MET A 163 3.46 -0.53 -7.92
CA MET A 163 3.60 -1.58 -8.93
C MET A 163 2.52 -1.56 -10.01
N PHE A 164 1.44 -0.82 -9.80
CA PHE A 164 0.37 -0.62 -10.78
C PHE A 164 0.54 0.67 -11.59
N VAL A 165 1.64 1.41 -11.37
CA VAL A 165 1.99 2.62 -12.13
C VAL A 165 3.12 2.29 -13.08
N SER A 166 2.87 2.48 -14.40
CA SER A 166 3.87 2.25 -15.44
C SER A 166 4.99 3.31 -15.38
N ASP A 167 6.18 2.96 -15.87
CA ASP A 167 7.30 3.92 -15.97
C ASP A 167 6.96 5.11 -16.89
N ALA A 168 6.09 4.90 -17.89
CA ALA A 168 5.60 5.97 -18.76
C ALA A 168 4.76 7.03 -18.00
N SER A 169 4.23 6.71 -16.84
CA SER A 169 3.47 7.61 -15.97
C SER A 169 4.35 8.30 -14.91
N ASP A 170 5.66 8.20 -15.03
CA ASP A 170 6.64 8.80 -14.10
C ASP A 170 6.31 8.57 -12.60
N PRO A 171 6.32 7.31 -12.11
CA PRO A 171 5.97 7.03 -10.74
C PRO A 171 6.92 7.66 -9.71
N VAL A 172 8.20 7.89 -10.07
CA VAL A 172 9.16 8.57 -9.19
C VAL A 172 8.77 10.04 -9.03
N GLY A 173 8.48 10.73 -10.13
CA GLY A 173 7.98 12.10 -10.09
C GLY A 173 6.64 12.22 -9.36
N CYS A 174 5.77 11.22 -9.51
CA CYS A 174 4.50 11.16 -8.78
C CYS A 174 4.74 11.12 -7.25
N VAL A 175 5.58 10.22 -6.75
CA VAL A 175 5.97 10.14 -5.33
C VAL A 175 6.61 11.44 -4.85
N SER A 176 7.52 12.00 -5.64
CA SER A 176 8.19 13.27 -5.34
C SER A 176 7.18 14.41 -5.15
N ARG A 177 6.13 14.50 -5.99
CA ARG A 177 5.07 15.51 -5.87
C ARG A 177 4.29 15.39 -4.56
N TYR A 178 3.93 14.15 -4.14
CA TYR A 178 3.32 13.94 -2.84
C TYR A 178 4.22 14.43 -1.71
N MET A 179 5.49 14.06 -1.72
CA MET A 179 6.41 14.42 -0.64
C MET A 179 6.72 15.92 -0.61
N HIS A 180 6.84 16.59 -1.77
CA HIS A 180 7.05 18.05 -1.82
C HIS A 180 5.87 18.87 -1.27
N ALA A 181 4.68 18.30 -1.22
CA ALA A 181 3.51 18.95 -0.64
C ALA A 181 3.42 18.79 0.89
N MET A 182 4.29 17.98 1.49
CA MET A 182 4.29 17.73 2.93
C MET A 182 5.31 18.62 3.65
N ALA A 183 5.06 18.89 4.94
CA ALA A 183 5.99 19.63 5.79
C ALA A 183 7.28 18.83 6.04
N PRO A 184 8.43 19.51 6.29
CA PRO A 184 9.64 18.87 6.80
C PRO A 184 9.35 18.03 8.03
N GLY A 185 10.00 16.87 8.15
CA GLY A 185 9.73 15.89 9.20
C GLY A 185 8.66 14.87 8.83
N SER A 186 8.03 14.99 7.66
CA SER A 186 7.11 13.96 7.11
C SER A 186 7.86 12.69 6.70
N TYR A 187 7.12 11.60 6.60
CA TYR A 187 7.68 10.29 6.25
C TYR A 187 6.96 9.68 5.05
N LEU A 188 7.73 9.05 4.18
CA LEU A 188 7.27 8.15 3.14
C LEU A 188 7.49 6.71 3.61
N SER A 189 6.47 5.87 3.52
CA SER A 189 6.57 4.41 3.69
C SER A 189 6.03 3.73 2.45
N LEU A 190 6.82 2.88 1.80
CA LEU A 190 6.36 2.16 0.62
C LEU A 190 6.88 0.73 0.54
N THR A 191 6.13 -0.10 -0.20
CA THR A 191 6.58 -1.41 -0.67
C THR A 191 6.34 -1.55 -2.16
N HIS A 192 7.16 -2.38 -2.81
CA HIS A 192 7.07 -2.62 -4.24
C HIS A 192 7.46 -4.07 -4.58
N LEU A 193 6.67 -4.74 -5.43
CA LEU A 193 7.01 -6.06 -5.95
C LEU A 193 8.28 -6.03 -6.79
N THR A 194 9.08 -7.09 -6.64
CA THR A 194 10.32 -7.27 -7.40
C THR A 194 10.36 -8.63 -8.08
N ASP A 195 11.06 -8.69 -9.21
CA ASP A 195 11.45 -9.90 -9.90
C ASP A 195 12.94 -10.24 -9.71
N ASP A 196 13.65 -9.48 -8.87
CA ASP A 196 15.06 -9.77 -8.53
C ASP A 196 15.19 -11.17 -7.96
N ALA A 197 16.09 -11.96 -8.56
CA ALA A 197 16.37 -13.36 -8.20
C ALA A 197 15.14 -14.31 -8.27
N LYS A 198 14.10 -13.96 -9.02
CA LYS A 198 12.94 -14.83 -9.25
C LYS A 198 13.04 -15.56 -10.60
N PRO A 199 12.52 -16.81 -10.69
CA PRO A 199 12.51 -17.53 -11.96
C PRO A 199 11.67 -16.79 -13.02
N PRO A 200 12.19 -16.54 -14.24
CA PRO A 200 11.47 -15.78 -15.26
C PRO A 200 10.09 -16.34 -15.60
N ALA A 201 9.93 -17.66 -15.64
CA ALA A 201 8.65 -18.30 -15.92
C ALA A 201 7.61 -18.02 -14.81
N THR A 202 8.03 -17.96 -13.54
CA THR A 202 7.17 -17.62 -12.40
C THR A 202 6.72 -16.15 -12.48
N VAL A 203 7.65 -15.25 -12.78
CA VAL A 203 7.35 -13.82 -12.96
C VAL A 203 6.36 -13.59 -14.09
N GLU A 204 6.57 -14.24 -15.22
CA GLU A 204 5.68 -14.13 -16.39
C GLU A 204 4.29 -14.68 -16.09
N ALA A 205 4.18 -15.84 -15.43
CA ALA A 205 2.90 -16.41 -15.02
C ALA A 205 2.15 -15.51 -14.04
N PHE A 206 2.87 -14.84 -13.13
CA PHE A 206 2.30 -13.85 -12.21
C PHE A 206 1.81 -12.61 -12.95
N ARG A 207 2.63 -12.03 -13.83
CA ARG A 207 2.30 -10.83 -14.63
C ARG A 207 1.07 -11.07 -15.52
N ALA A 208 1.00 -12.21 -16.19
CA ALA A 208 -0.10 -12.57 -17.10
C ALA A 208 -1.50 -12.57 -16.43
N VAL A 209 -1.58 -12.71 -15.11
CA VAL A 209 -2.86 -12.58 -14.38
C VAL A 209 -3.36 -11.15 -14.43
N PHE A 210 -2.44 -10.18 -14.26
CA PHE A 210 -2.77 -8.76 -14.23
C PHE A 210 -2.95 -8.12 -15.61
N ASP A 211 -2.59 -8.79 -16.70
CA ASP A 211 -2.92 -8.34 -18.05
C ASP A 211 -4.44 -8.25 -18.31
N LYS A 212 -5.23 -9.01 -17.54
CA LYS A 212 -6.71 -9.04 -17.61
C LYS A 212 -7.38 -8.33 -16.43
N ALA A 213 -6.60 -7.81 -15.49
CA ALA A 213 -7.09 -7.07 -14.34
C ALA A 213 -7.41 -5.60 -14.69
N THR A 214 -7.98 -4.87 -13.75
CA THR A 214 -8.24 -3.42 -13.90
C THR A 214 -6.95 -2.62 -14.02
N GLU A 215 -5.86 -3.10 -13.40
CA GLU A 215 -4.54 -2.47 -13.46
C GLU A 215 -3.47 -3.51 -13.85
N ARG A 216 -2.50 -3.09 -14.67
CA ARG A 216 -1.34 -3.91 -15.04
C ARG A 216 -0.27 -3.85 -13.97
N MET A 217 0.48 -4.95 -13.83
CA MET A 217 1.55 -5.06 -12.84
C MET A 217 2.93 -4.86 -13.45
N HIS A 218 3.76 -4.07 -12.75
CA HIS A 218 5.15 -3.80 -13.08
C HIS A 218 6.04 -4.25 -11.92
N PHE A 219 7.10 -5.00 -12.23
CA PHE A 219 8.13 -5.37 -11.26
C PHE A 219 9.29 -4.37 -11.36
N ARG A 220 9.97 -4.11 -10.24
CA ARG A 220 11.13 -3.21 -10.20
C ARG A 220 12.25 -3.80 -9.37
N SER A 221 13.50 -3.62 -9.85
CA SER A 221 14.69 -4.01 -9.11
C SER A 221 14.88 -3.16 -7.84
N LYS A 222 15.74 -3.62 -6.91
CA LYS A 222 16.11 -2.86 -5.70
C LYS A 222 16.55 -1.44 -6.03
N ALA A 223 17.37 -1.28 -7.07
CA ALA A 223 17.87 0.02 -7.49
C ALA A 223 16.75 0.95 -8.00
N GLN A 224 15.77 0.41 -8.74
CA GLN A 224 14.63 1.18 -9.21
C GLN A 224 13.69 1.56 -8.05
N VAL A 225 13.47 0.66 -7.09
CA VAL A 225 12.67 0.96 -5.89
C VAL A 225 13.35 2.01 -5.00
N ALA A 226 14.67 1.97 -4.88
CA ALA A 226 15.43 2.96 -4.12
C ALA A 226 15.23 4.40 -4.66
N ARG A 227 15.00 4.57 -5.98
CA ARG A 227 14.75 5.89 -6.58
C ARG A 227 13.47 6.57 -6.07
N PHE A 228 12.49 5.83 -5.57
CA PHE A 228 11.31 6.44 -4.95
C PHE A 228 11.65 7.28 -3.70
N PHE A 229 12.82 7.06 -3.12
CA PHE A 229 13.32 7.77 -1.94
C PHE A 229 14.35 8.87 -2.28
N ASP A 230 14.57 9.18 -3.56
CA ASP A 230 15.50 10.23 -3.98
C ASP A 230 15.12 11.57 -3.31
N GLY A 231 16.11 12.23 -2.70
CA GLY A 231 15.92 13.48 -1.95
C GLY A 231 15.42 13.32 -0.52
N LEU A 232 15.13 12.10 -0.07
CA LEU A 232 14.69 11.78 1.29
C LEU A 232 15.80 11.08 2.07
N GLU A 233 15.73 11.13 3.38
CA GLU A 233 16.63 10.42 4.29
C GLU A 233 16.05 9.04 4.64
N ILE A 234 16.63 7.97 4.08
CA ILE A 234 16.17 6.60 4.35
C ILE A 234 16.44 6.25 5.82
N VAL A 235 15.41 5.75 6.48
CA VAL A 235 15.47 5.28 7.86
C VAL A 235 16.05 3.85 7.89
N PRO A 236 17.02 3.55 8.77
CA PRO A 236 17.48 2.16 8.95
C PRO A 236 16.32 1.22 9.25
N PRO A 237 16.25 0.04 8.61
CA PRO A 237 15.11 -0.87 8.77
C PRO A 237 15.02 -1.52 10.16
N TYR A 238 16.10 -1.55 10.91
CA TYR A 238 16.23 -2.04 12.30
C TYR A 238 17.46 -1.42 12.95
N GLU A 239 17.59 -1.56 14.25
CA GLU A 239 18.74 -1.04 15.01
C GLU A 239 20.06 -1.63 14.50
N GLY A 240 21.00 -0.77 14.15
CA GLY A 240 22.28 -1.17 13.54
C GLY A 240 22.21 -1.54 12.05
N GLY A 241 21.05 -1.50 11.43
CA GLY A 241 20.85 -1.70 9.99
C GLY A 241 21.38 -0.53 9.17
N ARG A 242 21.69 -0.80 7.90
CA ARG A 242 22.05 0.28 6.95
C ARG A 242 20.79 1.02 6.49
N PRO A 243 20.87 2.35 6.26
CA PRO A 243 19.76 3.13 5.72
C PRO A 243 19.56 2.81 4.22
N GLU A 244 18.92 1.72 3.92
CA GLU A 244 18.68 1.23 2.56
C GLU A 244 17.33 0.51 2.44
N VAL A 245 16.89 0.33 1.21
CA VAL A 245 15.73 -0.50 0.88
C VAL A 245 16.02 -1.96 1.25
N THR A 246 15.09 -2.60 1.93
CA THR A 246 15.17 -4.00 2.38
C THR A 246 13.91 -4.77 1.97
N TYR A 247 13.73 -5.99 2.46
CA TYR A 247 12.49 -6.75 2.25
C TYR A 247 11.41 -6.38 3.27
N ALA A 248 10.14 -6.47 2.86
CA ALA A 248 9.01 -6.00 3.67
C ALA A 248 8.91 -6.69 5.04
N GLY A 249 9.21 -7.99 5.13
CA GLY A 249 9.24 -8.70 6.41
C GLY A 249 10.29 -8.19 7.37
N VAL A 250 11.46 -7.81 6.83
CA VAL A 250 12.66 -7.43 7.59
C VAL A 250 12.51 -6.07 8.28
N TRP A 251 11.83 -5.11 7.63
CA TRP A 251 11.73 -3.75 8.18
C TRP A 251 10.94 -3.73 9.51
N GLY A 252 11.58 -3.27 10.56
CA GLY A 252 11.00 -3.19 11.91
C GLY A 252 10.68 -4.56 12.55
N ALA A 253 11.32 -5.64 12.08
CA ALA A 253 11.13 -6.97 12.66
C ALA A 253 11.94 -7.13 13.94
N GLU A 254 11.36 -7.83 14.91
CA GLU A 254 12.07 -8.22 16.15
C GLU A 254 13.18 -9.25 15.87
N ASP A 255 12.88 -10.23 15.00
CA ASP A 255 13.85 -11.22 14.51
C ASP A 255 14.00 -11.07 13.00
N VAL A 256 15.07 -10.39 12.60
CA VAL A 256 15.38 -10.08 11.20
C VAL A 256 15.66 -11.34 10.37
N VAL A 257 16.25 -12.36 10.97
CA VAL A 257 16.61 -13.61 10.27
C VAL A 257 15.35 -14.41 9.97
N LEU A 258 14.45 -14.53 10.93
CA LEU A 258 13.19 -15.24 10.76
C LEU A 258 12.24 -14.49 9.80
N ALA A 259 12.28 -13.17 9.83
CA ALA A 259 11.44 -12.31 8.99
C ALA A 259 11.88 -12.25 7.51
N ASP A 260 13.11 -12.66 7.19
CA ASP A 260 13.64 -12.75 5.83
C ASP A 260 13.20 -14.06 5.14
N SER A 261 11.89 -14.21 4.96
CA SER A 261 11.25 -15.36 4.34
C SER A 261 11.18 -15.25 2.82
N GLU A 262 10.97 -16.38 2.12
CA GLU A 262 10.75 -16.39 0.66
C GLU A 262 9.56 -15.50 0.25
N GLY A 263 8.48 -15.49 1.03
CA GLY A 263 7.35 -14.59 0.79
C GLY A 263 7.72 -13.12 0.94
N SER A 264 8.50 -12.76 1.98
CA SER A 264 9.00 -11.40 2.21
C SER A 264 9.87 -10.90 1.05
N ARG A 265 10.66 -11.78 0.43
CA ARG A 265 11.60 -11.46 -0.66
C ARG A 265 10.93 -11.14 -2.01
N TRP A 266 9.62 -11.18 -2.11
CA TRP A 266 8.88 -10.65 -3.25
C TRP A 266 8.62 -9.15 -3.17
N LEU A 267 8.87 -8.51 -2.02
CA LEU A 267 8.59 -7.09 -1.80
C LEU A 267 9.82 -6.38 -1.24
N TYR A 268 10.32 -5.41 -1.98
CA TYR A 268 11.18 -4.38 -1.40
C TYR A 268 10.36 -3.36 -0.62
N ALA A 269 10.96 -2.83 0.44
CA ALA A 269 10.33 -1.93 1.38
C ALA A 269 11.31 -0.87 1.89
N GLY A 270 10.79 0.28 2.22
CA GLY A 270 11.58 1.33 2.86
C GLY A 270 10.71 2.39 3.51
N VAL A 271 11.30 3.05 4.50
CA VAL A 271 10.77 4.28 5.11
C VAL A 271 11.82 5.36 4.95
N ALA A 272 11.41 6.56 4.59
CA ALA A 272 12.32 7.71 4.52
C ALA A 272 11.66 8.97 5.05
N LYS A 273 12.49 9.88 5.59
CA LYS A 273 12.10 11.15 6.18
C LYS A 273 12.37 12.30 5.21
N LEU A 274 11.43 13.21 5.09
CA LEU A 274 11.60 14.51 4.43
C LEU A 274 12.34 15.44 5.41
N ARG A 275 13.45 16.03 4.97
CA ARG A 275 14.23 16.99 5.76
C ARG A 275 13.63 18.39 5.79
#